data_51752d72134cc3a3c13945f3a79828b4
#
_entry.id   51752d72134cc3a3c13945f3a79828b4
#
_cell.length_a   1.000
_cell.length_b   1.000
_cell.length_c   1.000
_cell.angle_alpha   90.00
_cell.angle_beta   90.00
_cell.angle_gamma   90.00
#
_symmetry.space_group_name_H-M   'P 1'
#
loop_
_entity.id
_entity.type
_entity.pdbx_description
1 polymer ?
#
loop_
_entity_poly.entity_id
_entity_poly.type
_entity_poly.pdbx_seq_one_letter_code
_entity_poly.pdbx_strand_id
1 'polypeptide(L)'
;MPITTLRQLLDEATEKLNTTKVPDPRYDARALLMSAYQLSPAQYLLYEHDAPEALIPRVLPDAEALSAATTLFQANVDRRRRREPLQQILGTAGFYGLDFVVTKDVLCPRADTETLVDAVLGNLMPEQIGAVHAALSVTPTCAARTEVGNPGVETSSSEHMVDKCPDFLAHVDNDGASLLDVCTGSGCIAIALTKFGAFRDTTAVDISDAALAIARQNAERLLITEADTATTTTPSAMSADEITVATSTRMNPGPRMEVHLQNAAVDFTLLRSDMFSALAERTEDGALKRYDVIVSNPPYIPSAVVDELEPEVRDYEPRIALDGTADGLRFYRILAEESVHYLKPGGRIYLEIGYDQGERVPALLAAAGFRDITVIRDFGGNDRVVAAHL
;
A
#
# COMPACT_ATOMS: atom_id res chain seq x y z
N MET A 1 5.88 -32.06 37.45
CA MET A 1 5.21 -31.89 36.18
C MET A 1 6.30 -31.65 35.12
N PRO A 2 6.17 -32.15 33.91
CA PRO A 2 7.16 -31.79 32.88
C PRO A 2 7.15 -30.27 32.69
N ILE A 3 8.35 -29.67 32.59
CA ILE A 3 8.50 -28.25 32.40
C ILE A 3 8.02 -27.94 30.97
N THR A 4 7.03 -27.07 30.80
CA THR A 4 6.54 -26.62 29.49
C THR A 4 7.58 -25.71 28.85
N THR A 5 8.06 -26.03 27.66
CA THR A 5 9.00 -25.18 26.92
C THR A 5 8.28 -24.22 25.97
N LEU A 6 8.99 -23.18 25.47
CA LEU A 6 8.45 -22.27 24.46
C LEU A 6 8.01 -23.01 23.20
N ARG A 7 8.75 -24.04 22.79
CA ARG A 7 8.39 -24.90 21.65
C ARG A 7 7.08 -25.66 21.90
N GLN A 8 6.88 -26.18 23.10
CA GLN A 8 5.62 -26.85 23.45
C GLN A 8 4.44 -25.86 23.43
N LEU A 9 4.63 -24.64 23.96
CA LEU A 9 3.61 -23.59 23.86
C LEU A 9 3.27 -23.25 22.39
N LEU A 10 4.29 -23.18 21.54
CA LEU A 10 4.08 -22.97 20.09
C LEU A 10 3.30 -24.14 19.48
N ASP A 11 3.65 -25.38 19.77
CA ASP A 11 3.02 -26.56 19.20
C ASP A 11 1.54 -26.67 19.64
N GLU A 12 1.24 -26.39 20.92
CA GLU A 12 -0.13 -26.34 21.43
C GLU A 12 -0.96 -25.22 20.77
N ALA A 13 -0.37 -24.02 20.59
CA ALA A 13 -1.04 -22.92 19.92
C ALA A 13 -1.29 -23.25 18.42
N THR A 14 -0.29 -23.85 17.77
CA THR A 14 -0.42 -24.31 16.38
C THR A 14 -1.60 -25.27 16.22
N GLU A 15 -1.73 -26.25 17.11
CA GLU A 15 -2.85 -27.20 17.08
C GLU A 15 -4.19 -26.50 17.29
N LYS A 16 -4.27 -25.57 18.25
CA LYS A 16 -5.48 -24.77 18.47
C LYS A 16 -5.88 -23.97 17.24
N LEU A 17 -4.94 -23.33 16.56
CA LEU A 17 -5.21 -22.55 15.36
C LEU A 17 -5.60 -23.44 14.18
N ASN A 18 -4.98 -24.60 14.06
CA ASN A 18 -5.29 -25.58 13.01
C ASN A 18 -6.76 -26.06 13.08
N THR A 19 -7.31 -26.24 14.29
CA THR A 19 -8.72 -26.64 14.46
C THR A 19 -9.72 -25.65 13.89
N THR A 20 -9.33 -24.40 13.72
CA THR A 20 -10.18 -23.31 13.18
C THR A 20 -9.80 -22.92 11.75
N LYS A 21 -9.02 -23.75 11.07
CA LYS A 21 -8.61 -23.59 9.65
C LYS A 21 -7.91 -22.26 9.38
N VAL A 22 -7.09 -21.80 10.31
CA VAL A 22 -6.17 -20.68 10.04
C VAL A 22 -5.20 -21.12 8.93
N PRO A 23 -4.95 -20.32 7.89
CA PRO A 23 -4.17 -20.75 6.72
C PRO A 23 -2.74 -21.19 7.04
N ASP A 24 -2.03 -20.45 7.89
CA ASP A 24 -0.66 -20.80 8.32
C ASP A 24 -0.56 -20.80 9.86
N PRO A 25 -1.13 -21.83 10.54
CA PRO A 25 -1.27 -21.84 11.97
C PRO A 25 0.06 -21.81 12.73
N ARG A 26 1.12 -22.41 12.16
CA ARG A 26 2.43 -22.45 12.83
C ARG A 26 3.17 -21.12 12.74
N TYR A 27 3.09 -20.46 11.59
CA TYR A 27 3.64 -19.12 11.40
C TYR A 27 2.95 -18.13 12.33
N ASP A 28 1.61 -18.14 12.36
CA ASP A 28 0.80 -17.25 13.20
C ASP A 28 1.07 -17.48 14.68
N ALA A 29 1.06 -18.72 15.14
CA ALA A 29 1.36 -19.05 16.54
C ALA A 29 2.75 -18.57 16.95
N ARG A 30 3.76 -18.72 16.06
CA ARG A 30 5.12 -18.26 16.34
C ARG A 30 5.20 -16.73 16.41
N ALA A 31 4.55 -16.02 15.49
CA ALA A 31 4.51 -14.56 15.48
C ALA A 31 3.85 -14.03 16.77
N LEU A 32 2.72 -14.62 17.18
CA LEU A 32 2.02 -14.27 18.41
C LEU A 32 2.86 -14.55 19.66
N LEU A 33 3.59 -15.69 19.68
CA LEU A 33 4.47 -16.03 20.80
C LEU A 33 5.63 -15.03 20.88
N MET A 34 6.32 -14.79 19.77
CA MET A 34 7.44 -13.86 19.75
C MET A 34 7.02 -12.44 20.16
N SER A 35 5.87 -11.98 19.68
CA SER A 35 5.31 -10.67 20.06
C SER A 35 5.01 -10.59 21.55
N ALA A 36 4.30 -11.56 22.10
CA ALA A 36 3.88 -11.54 23.50
C ALA A 36 5.07 -11.61 24.48
N TYR A 37 6.08 -12.43 24.17
CA TYR A 37 7.28 -12.60 25.01
C TYR A 37 8.43 -11.66 24.61
N GLN A 38 8.21 -10.72 23.68
CA GLN A 38 9.17 -9.73 23.21
C GLN A 38 10.47 -10.36 22.66
N LEU A 39 10.34 -11.48 21.96
CA LEU A 39 11.47 -12.23 21.41
C LEU A 39 11.77 -11.81 19.96
N SER A 40 13.02 -11.52 19.67
CA SER A 40 13.48 -11.50 18.29
C SER A 40 13.51 -12.93 17.70
N PRO A 41 13.51 -13.09 16.36
CA PRO A 41 13.66 -14.41 15.74
C PRO A 41 14.89 -15.19 16.23
N ALA A 42 16.02 -14.49 16.41
CA ALA A 42 17.25 -15.11 16.93
C ALA A 42 17.11 -15.57 18.40
N GLN A 43 16.47 -14.75 19.23
CA GLN A 43 16.21 -15.13 20.62
C GLN A 43 15.23 -16.29 20.73
N TYR A 44 14.20 -16.33 19.86
CA TYR A 44 13.29 -17.48 19.83
C TYR A 44 14.07 -18.78 19.54
N LEU A 45 14.91 -18.80 18.53
CA LEU A 45 15.74 -19.98 18.19
C LEU A 45 16.70 -20.36 19.33
N LEU A 46 17.21 -19.37 20.07
CA LEU A 46 18.13 -19.63 21.18
C LEU A 46 17.41 -20.25 22.37
N TYR A 47 16.17 -19.87 22.64
CA TYR A 47 15.42 -20.23 23.86
C TYR A 47 14.24 -21.18 23.60
N GLU A 48 14.00 -21.65 22.38
CA GLU A 48 12.80 -22.45 22.06
C GLU A 48 12.65 -23.73 22.89
N HIS A 49 13.78 -24.26 23.41
CA HIS A 49 13.79 -25.45 24.27
C HIS A 49 13.78 -25.12 25.76
N ASP A 50 13.85 -23.86 26.12
CA ASP A 50 13.83 -23.41 27.52
C ASP A 50 12.38 -23.22 27.99
N ALA A 51 12.19 -23.29 29.29
CA ALA A 51 10.94 -22.88 29.93
C ALA A 51 10.80 -21.34 29.88
N PRO A 52 9.56 -20.79 29.83
CA PRO A 52 9.36 -19.34 29.83
C PRO A 52 10.03 -18.60 30.98
N GLU A 53 10.17 -19.24 32.15
CA GLU A 53 10.87 -18.69 33.32
C GLU A 53 12.36 -18.39 33.05
N ALA A 54 12.97 -19.10 32.11
CA ALA A 54 14.37 -18.87 31.72
C ALA A 54 14.57 -17.55 30.97
N LEU A 55 13.49 -16.91 30.51
CA LEU A 55 13.54 -15.57 29.89
C LEU A 55 13.80 -14.46 30.94
N ILE A 56 13.70 -14.76 32.23
CA ILE A 56 13.99 -13.80 33.30
C ILE A 56 15.46 -13.95 33.74
N PRO A 57 16.26 -12.90 33.84
CA PRO A 57 16.07 -11.50 33.38
C PRO A 57 16.60 -11.26 31.96
N ARG A 58 16.77 -12.30 31.15
CA ARG A 58 17.45 -12.25 29.83
C ARG A 58 16.69 -11.43 28.79
N VAL A 59 15.37 -11.48 28.86
CA VAL A 59 14.45 -10.78 27.93
C VAL A 59 13.37 -10.02 28.73
N LEU A 60 12.75 -10.70 29.69
CA LEU A 60 11.71 -10.13 30.55
C LEU A 60 12.31 -9.72 31.90
N PRO A 61 11.91 -8.56 32.46
CA PRO A 61 12.52 -8.04 33.69
C PRO A 61 12.25 -8.90 34.93
N ASP A 62 11.04 -9.44 35.06
CA ASP A 62 10.57 -10.14 36.26
C ASP A 62 9.43 -11.14 35.97
N ALA A 63 8.95 -11.76 37.05
CA ALA A 63 7.86 -12.74 36.99
C ALA A 63 6.48 -12.10 36.64
N GLU A 64 6.27 -10.83 36.95
CA GLU A 64 5.05 -10.11 36.57
C GLU A 64 4.99 -9.90 35.07
N ALA A 65 6.08 -9.47 34.46
CA ALA A 65 6.21 -9.35 33.02
C ALA A 65 6.02 -10.70 32.31
N LEU A 66 6.57 -11.79 32.86
CA LEU A 66 6.35 -13.14 32.36
C LEU A 66 4.87 -13.55 32.42
N SER A 67 4.20 -13.29 33.54
CA SER A 67 2.77 -13.58 33.69
C SER A 67 1.92 -12.79 32.68
N ALA A 68 2.24 -11.50 32.49
CA ALA A 68 1.59 -10.65 31.52
C ALA A 68 1.80 -11.15 30.07
N ALA A 69 3.04 -11.53 29.70
CA ALA A 69 3.38 -12.12 28.41
C ALA A 69 2.60 -13.41 28.14
N THR A 70 2.52 -14.29 29.12
CA THR A 70 1.79 -15.56 29.01
C THR A 70 0.29 -15.31 28.80
N THR A 71 -0.29 -14.39 29.57
CA THR A 71 -1.71 -14.01 29.44
C THR A 71 -1.98 -13.39 28.08
N LEU A 72 -1.12 -12.48 27.61
CA LEU A 72 -1.22 -11.85 26.30
C LEU A 72 -1.14 -12.88 25.18
N PHE A 73 -0.19 -13.81 25.24
CA PHE A 73 -0.06 -14.88 24.26
C PHE A 73 -1.34 -15.70 24.12
N GLN A 74 -1.89 -16.15 25.25
CA GLN A 74 -3.13 -16.93 25.26
C GLN A 74 -4.30 -16.15 24.69
N ALA A 75 -4.46 -14.89 25.11
CA ALA A 75 -5.49 -14.00 24.58
C ALA A 75 -5.37 -13.79 23.06
N ASN A 76 -4.14 -13.58 22.56
CA ASN A 76 -3.88 -13.39 21.14
C ASN A 76 -4.13 -14.67 20.33
N VAL A 77 -3.78 -15.85 20.85
CA VAL A 77 -4.15 -17.14 20.22
C VAL A 77 -5.67 -17.29 20.14
N ASP A 78 -6.41 -16.91 21.18
CA ASP A 78 -7.87 -16.97 21.18
C ASP A 78 -8.51 -15.95 20.22
N ARG A 79 -7.91 -14.76 20.04
CA ARG A 79 -8.31 -13.81 18.99
C ARG A 79 -8.11 -14.43 17.62
N ARG A 80 -6.93 -14.99 17.35
CA ARG A 80 -6.61 -15.62 16.06
C ARG A 80 -7.48 -16.84 15.76
N ARG A 81 -7.86 -17.62 16.74
CA ARG A 81 -8.84 -18.70 16.59
C ARG A 81 -10.22 -18.23 16.16
N ARG A 82 -10.59 -17.00 16.47
CA ARG A 82 -11.81 -16.35 15.96
C ARG A 82 -11.63 -15.79 14.56
N ARG A 83 -10.51 -16.11 13.90
CA ARG A 83 -10.15 -15.67 12.56
C ARG A 83 -9.85 -14.16 12.45
N GLU A 84 -9.56 -13.50 13.59
CA GLU A 84 -9.04 -12.12 13.56
C GLU A 84 -7.69 -12.10 12.85
N PRO A 85 -7.43 -11.17 11.90
CA PRO A 85 -6.17 -11.11 11.16
C PRO A 85 -4.96 -11.00 12.07
N LEU A 86 -3.88 -11.75 11.76
CA LEU A 86 -2.65 -11.71 12.54
C LEU A 86 -2.12 -10.28 12.70
N GLN A 87 -2.10 -9.52 11.62
CA GLN A 87 -1.61 -8.15 11.59
C GLN A 87 -2.41 -7.22 12.51
N GLN A 88 -3.73 -7.37 12.57
CA GLN A 88 -4.57 -6.60 13.51
C GLN A 88 -4.34 -7.01 14.97
N ILE A 89 -4.05 -8.29 15.22
CA ILE A 89 -3.69 -8.77 16.57
C ILE A 89 -2.35 -8.20 17.00
N LEU A 90 -1.36 -8.17 16.11
CA LEU A 90 -0.03 -7.61 16.35
C LEU A 90 -0.02 -6.07 16.34
N GLY A 91 -1.03 -5.45 15.73
CA GLY A 91 -1.14 -4.00 15.58
C GLY A 91 -0.24 -3.41 14.49
N THR A 92 0.51 -4.26 13.76
CA THR A 92 1.42 -3.84 12.70
C THR A 92 1.40 -4.79 11.51
N ALA A 93 1.66 -4.25 10.31
CA ALA A 93 1.87 -5.00 9.08
C ALA A 93 3.11 -4.50 8.36
N GLY A 94 3.97 -5.42 7.92
CA GLY A 94 5.11 -5.10 7.06
C GLY A 94 4.63 -4.76 5.65
N PHE A 95 5.17 -3.70 5.05
CA PHE A 95 4.95 -3.33 3.66
C PHE A 95 6.14 -2.54 3.13
N TYR A 96 6.72 -2.98 2.03
CA TYR A 96 7.87 -2.35 1.37
C TYR A 96 9.04 -2.05 2.33
N GLY A 97 9.34 -3.01 3.21
CA GLY A 97 10.40 -2.89 4.21
C GLY A 97 10.11 -1.95 5.39
N LEU A 98 8.88 -1.45 5.50
CA LEU A 98 8.41 -0.59 6.59
C LEU A 98 7.33 -1.32 7.41
N ASP A 99 7.26 -1.04 8.72
CA ASP A 99 6.20 -1.53 9.58
C ASP A 99 5.09 -0.49 9.69
N PHE A 100 3.89 -0.79 9.23
CA PHE A 100 2.72 0.08 9.30
C PHE A 100 1.83 -0.29 10.47
N VAL A 101 1.35 0.69 11.22
CA VAL A 101 0.27 0.50 12.19
C VAL A 101 -0.99 0.14 11.43
N VAL A 102 -1.68 -0.90 11.87
CA VAL A 102 -2.95 -1.35 11.31
C VAL A 102 -3.97 -1.63 12.42
N THR A 103 -5.22 -1.35 12.13
CA THR A 103 -6.36 -1.64 12.98
C THR A 103 -7.51 -2.18 12.12
N LYS A 104 -8.64 -2.49 12.72
CA LYS A 104 -9.88 -2.84 12.01
C LYS A 104 -10.43 -1.73 11.10
N ASP A 105 -9.89 -0.54 11.17
CA ASP A 105 -10.38 0.64 10.44
C ASP A 105 -9.71 0.82 9.08
N VAL A 106 -8.72 -0.01 8.77
CA VAL A 106 -7.98 0.00 7.49
C VAL A 106 -7.84 -1.41 6.92
N LEU A 107 -7.73 -1.49 5.59
CA LEU A 107 -7.25 -2.68 4.92
C LEU A 107 -5.80 -2.93 5.35
N CYS A 108 -5.47 -4.15 5.77
CA CYS A 108 -4.08 -4.51 6.03
C CYS A 108 -3.27 -4.45 4.73
N PRO A 109 -2.13 -3.74 4.69
CA PRO A 109 -1.24 -3.74 3.53
C PRO A 109 -0.94 -5.17 3.03
N ARG A 110 -1.04 -5.38 1.72
CA ARG A 110 -0.81 -6.68 1.07
C ARG A 110 0.51 -6.68 0.31
N ALA A 111 1.20 -7.80 0.30
CA ALA A 111 2.42 -7.95 -0.49
C ALA A 111 2.19 -7.71 -1.99
N ASP A 112 1.01 -8.11 -2.52
CA ASP A 112 0.66 -7.89 -3.92
C ASP A 112 0.62 -6.39 -4.29
N THR A 113 0.25 -5.53 -3.34
CA THR A 113 0.21 -4.06 -3.51
C THR A 113 1.63 -3.47 -3.67
N GLU A 114 2.69 -4.16 -3.23
CA GLU A 114 4.08 -3.74 -3.45
C GLU A 114 4.41 -3.66 -4.95
N THR A 115 3.72 -4.47 -5.79
CA THR A 115 3.81 -4.39 -7.25
C THR A 115 3.44 -3.00 -7.78
N LEU A 116 2.48 -2.32 -7.17
CA LEU A 116 2.13 -0.94 -7.56
C LEU A 116 3.26 0.03 -7.21
N VAL A 117 3.87 -0.11 -6.05
CA VAL A 117 5.02 0.72 -5.65
C VAL A 117 6.20 0.48 -6.59
N ASP A 118 6.52 -0.79 -6.89
CA ASP A 118 7.56 -1.16 -7.85
C ASP A 118 7.30 -0.60 -9.25
N ALA A 119 6.04 -0.61 -9.70
CA ALA A 119 5.65 -0.05 -10.99
C ALA A 119 5.94 1.46 -11.07
N VAL A 120 5.63 2.20 -10.02
CA VAL A 120 5.89 3.65 -9.95
C VAL A 120 7.39 3.95 -9.86
N LEU A 121 8.13 3.15 -9.07
CA LEU A 121 9.57 3.34 -8.87
C LEU A 121 10.44 2.78 -10.03
N GLY A 122 9.84 2.06 -10.98
CA GLY A 122 10.57 1.45 -12.09
C GLY A 122 11.36 0.19 -11.72
N ASN A 123 11.01 -0.49 -10.63
CA ASN A 123 11.72 -1.65 -10.09
C ASN A 123 11.17 -3.00 -10.59
N LEU A 124 10.37 -3.00 -11.68
CA LEU A 124 9.71 -4.21 -12.20
C LEU A 124 10.72 -5.17 -12.85
N MET A 125 10.50 -6.47 -12.63
CA MET A 125 11.18 -7.51 -13.39
C MET A 125 10.55 -7.67 -14.78
N PRO A 126 11.33 -8.04 -15.84
CA PRO A 126 10.80 -8.19 -17.21
C PRO A 126 9.57 -9.11 -17.32
N GLU A 127 9.51 -10.16 -16.53
CA GLU A 127 8.39 -11.12 -16.50
C GLU A 127 7.09 -10.56 -15.91
N GLN A 128 7.16 -9.48 -15.15
CA GLN A 128 5.99 -8.80 -14.57
C GLN A 128 5.29 -7.89 -15.58
N ILE A 129 5.97 -7.52 -16.67
CA ILE A 129 5.43 -6.63 -17.69
C ILE A 129 4.56 -7.46 -18.63
N GLY A 130 3.25 -7.34 -18.48
CA GLY A 130 2.26 -7.98 -19.36
C GLY A 130 2.28 -7.39 -20.79
N ALA A 131 1.49 -8.00 -21.68
CA ALA A 131 1.36 -7.49 -23.04
C ALA A 131 0.80 -6.06 -23.03
N VAL A 132 1.52 -5.15 -23.70
CA VAL A 132 1.01 -3.80 -23.98
C VAL A 132 -0.24 -3.96 -24.84
N HIS A 133 -1.38 -3.50 -24.38
CA HIS A 133 -2.59 -3.43 -25.20
C HIS A 133 -2.40 -2.36 -26.32
N ALA A 134 -1.63 -2.71 -27.34
CA ALA A 134 -1.41 -1.88 -28.52
C ALA A 134 -2.64 -1.75 -29.44
N ALA A 135 -3.80 -2.18 -29.01
CA ALA A 135 -4.93 -2.45 -29.91
C ALA A 135 -6.06 -1.41 -29.87
N LEU A 136 -5.80 -0.14 -29.59
CA LEU A 136 -6.80 0.92 -29.83
C LEU A 136 -6.22 2.21 -30.44
N SER A 137 -5.10 2.14 -31.15
CA SER A 137 -4.70 3.22 -32.03
C SER A 137 -5.52 3.13 -33.32
N VAL A 138 -6.51 4.00 -33.45
CA VAL A 138 -7.08 4.36 -34.76
C VAL A 138 -5.95 4.94 -35.57
N THR A 139 -5.36 4.15 -36.47
CA THR A 139 -4.36 4.61 -37.41
C THR A 139 -4.97 5.58 -38.44
N PRO A 140 -4.44 6.77 -38.58
CA PRO A 140 -4.64 7.48 -39.83
C PRO A 140 -3.79 6.76 -40.90
N THR A 141 -4.44 6.20 -41.90
CA THR A 141 -3.85 5.70 -43.12
C THR A 141 -2.90 6.71 -43.72
N CYS A 142 -1.61 6.39 -43.80
CA CYS A 142 -0.71 7.01 -44.74
C CYS A 142 -0.07 5.95 -45.65
N ALA A 143 -0.18 6.22 -46.94
CA ALA A 143 0.03 5.32 -48.06
C ALA A 143 1.46 4.80 -48.21
N ALA A 144 1.51 3.61 -48.78
CA ALA A 144 2.59 2.83 -49.28
C ALA A 144 3.83 3.56 -49.86
N ARG A 145 5.01 3.02 -49.53
CA ARG A 145 6.08 2.84 -50.53
C ARG A 145 6.73 1.47 -50.33
N THR A 146 6.60 0.71 -51.40
CA THR A 146 7.30 -0.54 -51.69
C THR A 146 8.77 -0.29 -51.95
N GLU A 147 9.67 -1.06 -51.29
CA GLU A 147 10.93 -1.46 -51.93
C GLU A 147 11.27 -2.90 -51.55
N VAL A 148 11.58 -3.65 -52.60
CA VAL A 148 11.96 -5.06 -52.67
C VAL A 148 13.45 -5.17 -52.46
N GLY A 149 13.92 -6.07 -51.64
CA GLY A 149 15.34 -6.41 -51.51
C GLY A 149 15.51 -7.77 -50.79
N ASN A 150 16.17 -8.67 -51.46
CA ASN A 150 16.30 -10.12 -51.32
C ASN A 150 17.32 -10.55 -50.23
N PRO A 151 17.40 -11.84 -49.87
CA PRO A 151 17.76 -12.32 -48.54
C PRO A 151 19.23 -12.68 -48.37
N GLY A 152 19.76 -12.45 -47.19
CA GLY A 152 21.06 -12.98 -46.74
C GLY A 152 20.88 -13.61 -45.36
N VAL A 153 21.20 -14.90 -45.32
CA VAL A 153 21.33 -15.70 -44.12
C VAL A 153 22.50 -15.22 -43.27
N GLU A 154 22.28 -14.86 -42.04
CA GLU A 154 23.32 -14.91 -41.03
C GLU A 154 22.77 -15.29 -39.64
N THR A 155 23.44 -16.27 -39.07
CA THR A 155 23.35 -16.75 -37.73
C THR A 155 23.77 -15.68 -36.74
N SER A 156 22.98 -15.42 -35.72
CA SER A 156 23.49 -14.67 -34.56
C SER A 156 22.73 -14.95 -33.29
N SER A 157 23.46 -15.41 -32.37
CA SER A 157 23.65 -14.90 -31.01
C SER A 157 22.44 -14.29 -30.31
N SER A 158 22.05 -14.97 -29.28
CA SER A 158 21.14 -14.61 -28.21
C SER A 158 21.65 -13.41 -27.38
N GLU A 159 21.73 -12.24 -27.96
CA GLU A 159 21.96 -10.98 -27.26
C GLU A 159 21.03 -9.94 -27.87
N HIS A 160 20.24 -9.25 -27.07
CA HIS A 160 19.31 -8.15 -27.34
C HIS A 160 17.82 -8.48 -27.23
N MET A 161 17.39 -8.93 -26.07
CA MET A 161 15.99 -8.83 -25.70
C MET A 161 15.78 -8.03 -24.38
N VAL A 162 16.78 -7.23 -23.98
CA VAL A 162 16.74 -6.39 -22.78
C VAL A 162 16.33 -4.94 -23.11
N ASP A 163 16.16 -4.58 -24.37
CA ASP A 163 16.08 -3.18 -24.80
C ASP A 163 14.69 -2.70 -25.21
N LYS A 164 13.61 -3.16 -24.60
CA LYS A 164 12.31 -2.47 -24.69
C LYS A 164 11.47 -2.72 -23.47
N CYS A 165 11.95 -2.34 -22.32
CA CYS A 165 11.01 -1.73 -21.37
C CYS A 165 10.43 -0.51 -22.10
N PRO A 166 9.11 -0.39 -22.31
CA PRO A 166 8.56 0.80 -22.93
C PRO A 166 9.12 2.02 -22.19
N ASP A 167 9.53 3.09 -22.90
CA ASP A 167 9.99 4.35 -22.28
C ASP A 167 9.05 4.88 -21.20
N PHE A 168 7.83 4.40 -21.22
CA PHE A 168 6.77 4.62 -20.26
C PHE A 168 7.07 4.08 -18.83
N LEU A 169 7.75 2.93 -18.68
CA LEU A 169 8.22 2.39 -17.41
C LEU A 169 9.64 2.86 -17.08
N ALA A 170 10.25 3.63 -17.98
CA ALA A 170 11.48 4.33 -17.67
C ALA A 170 11.22 5.26 -16.48
N HIS A 171 12.11 5.20 -15.53
CA HIS A 171 12.14 5.93 -14.27
C HIS A 171 11.51 7.32 -14.40
N VAL A 172 10.43 7.55 -13.71
CA VAL A 172 9.98 8.93 -13.46
C VAL A 172 11.09 9.57 -12.65
N ASP A 173 11.69 10.63 -13.16
CA ASP A 173 12.55 11.47 -12.35
C ASP A 173 11.65 12.09 -11.27
N ASN A 174 11.55 11.38 -10.14
CA ASN A 174 10.62 11.73 -9.08
C ASN A 174 11.17 12.86 -8.18
N ASP A 175 12.37 13.38 -8.47
CA ASP A 175 12.93 14.48 -7.67
C ASP A 175 12.08 15.74 -7.87
N GLY A 176 11.27 16.04 -6.86
CA GLY A 176 10.35 17.15 -6.88
C GLY A 176 8.98 16.85 -7.54
N ALA A 177 8.71 15.62 -7.96
CA ALA A 177 7.42 15.22 -8.50
C ALA A 177 6.30 15.27 -7.45
N SER A 178 5.07 15.51 -7.92
CA SER A 178 3.86 15.51 -7.10
C SER A 178 3.06 14.23 -7.27
N LEU A 179 2.58 13.68 -6.14
CA LEU A 179 1.85 12.42 -6.02
C LEU A 179 0.45 12.64 -5.46
N LEU A 180 -0.54 12.00 -6.04
CA LEU A 180 -1.87 11.85 -5.47
C LEU A 180 -2.17 10.36 -5.24
N ASP A 181 -2.45 9.97 -3.99
CA ASP A 181 -2.93 8.64 -3.63
C ASP A 181 -4.42 8.70 -3.28
N VAL A 182 -5.25 8.05 -4.08
CA VAL A 182 -6.71 8.01 -3.91
C VAL A 182 -7.10 6.69 -3.27
N CYS A 183 -7.91 6.72 -2.21
CA CYS A 183 -8.25 5.58 -1.34
C CYS A 183 -7.01 5.09 -0.55
N THR A 184 -6.34 6.00 0.14
CA THR A 184 -5.02 5.75 0.75
C THR A 184 -5.04 4.73 1.90
N GLY A 185 -6.18 4.53 2.57
CA GLY A 185 -6.32 3.58 3.67
C GLY A 185 -5.33 3.85 4.81
N SER A 186 -4.40 2.93 5.04
CA SER A 186 -3.33 3.07 6.05
C SER A 186 -2.22 4.05 5.65
N GLY A 187 -2.26 4.60 4.44
CA GLY A 187 -1.21 5.44 3.87
C GLY A 187 -0.02 4.66 3.27
N CYS A 188 -0.09 3.33 3.19
CA CYS A 188 1.08 2.51 2.89
C CYS A 188 1.69 2.82 1.51
N ILE A 189 0.88 3.02 0.46
CA ILE A 189 1.35 3.35 -0.88
C ILE A 189 1.97 4.76 -0.89
N ALA A 190 1.21 5.77 -0.43
CA ALA A 190 1.66 7.16 -0.40
C ALA A 190 2.97 7.32 0.38
N ILE A 191 3.06 6.72 1.57
CA ILE A 191 4.23 6.82 2.45
C ILE A 191 5.44 6.09 1.83
N ALA A 192 5.25 4.89 1.29
CA ALA A 192 6.33 4.15 0.63
C ALA A 192 6.88 4.91 -0.57
N LEU A 193 6.01 5.44 -1.44
CA LEU A 193 6.40 6.23 -2.61
C LEU A 193 7.08 7.54 -2.21
N THR A 194 6.57 8.24 -1.20
CA THR A 194 7.21 9.46 -0.68
C THR A 194 8.61 9.19 -0.14
N LYS A 195 8.76 8.07 0.59
CA LYS A 195 10.04 7.74 1.24
C LYS A 195 11.09 7.24 0.25
N PHE A 196 10.71 6.37 -0.69
CA PHE A 196 11.65 5.69 -1.58
C PHE A 196 11.71 6.32 -2.98
N GLY A 197 10.62 6.98 -3.43
CA GLY A 197 10.53 7.63 -4.74
C GLY A 197 10.93 9.10 -4.74
N ALA A 198 11.30 9.67 -3.58
CA ALA A 198 11.65 11.08 -3.42
C ALA A 198 10.58 12.07 -3.90
N PHE A 199 9.29 11.68 -3.84
CA PHE A 199 8.18 12.61 -4.05
C PHE A 199 8.20 13.69 -2.97
N ARG A 200 8.14 14.97 -3.37
CA ARG A 200 8.24 16.11 -2.45
C ARG A 200 6.91 16.74 -2.10
N ASP A 201 5.90 16.53 -2.93
CA ASP A 201 4.53 17.02 -2.75
C ASP A 201 3.57 15.84 -2.90
N THR A 202 3.15 15.26 -1.78
CA THR A 202 2.25 14.11 -1.74
C THR A 202 0.92 14.50 -1.12
N THR A 203 -0.17 14.26 -1.84
CA THR A 203 -1.53 14.34 -1.30
C THR A 203 -2.13 12.93 -1.26
N ALA A 204 -2.63 12.52 -0.11
CA ALA A 204 -3.28 11.23 0.07
C ALA A 204 -4.71 11.42 0.59
N VAL A 205 -5.68 10.81 -0.07
CA VAL A 205 -7.09 11.03 0.24
C VAL A 205 -7.82 9.73 0.58
N ASP A 206 -8.72 9.82 1.55
CA ASP A 206 -9.64 8.75 1.91
C ASP A 206 -10.98 9.32 2.37
N ILE A 207 -12.05 8.56 2.23
CA ILE A 207 -13.38 8.94 2.73
C ILE A 207 -13.53 8.71 4.24
N SER A 208 -12.71 7.81 4.81
CA SER A 208 -12.76 7.37 6.20
C SER A 208 -11.84 8.22 7.09
N ASP A 209 -12.42 8.95 8.04
CA ASP A 209 -11.66 9.68 9.05
C ASP A 209 -10.80 8.73 9.93
N ALA A 210 -11.30 7.51 10.17
CA ALA A 210 -10.57 6.51 10.94
C ALA A 210 -9.34 6.00 10.18
N ALA A 211 -9.47 5.77 8.87
CA ALA A 211 -8.33 5.40 8.02
C ALA A 211 -7.29 6.52 7.96
N LEU A 212 -7.71 7.77 7.79
CA LEU A 212 -6.83 8.94 7.79
C LEU A 212 -6.09 9.13 9.12
N ALA A 213 -6.73 8.80 10.26
CA ALA A 213 -6.05 8.82 11.55
C ALA A 213 -4.89 7.80 11.63
N ILE A 214 -5.08 6.60 11.07
CA ILE A 214 -4.02 5.59 10.96
C ILE A 214 -2.95 6.01 9.96
N ALA A 215 -3.33 6.52 8.79
CA ALA A 215 -2.40 7.05 7.80
C ALA A 215 -1.52 8.17 8.37
N ARG A 216 -2.12 9.07 9.16
CA ARG A 216 -1.40 10.12 9.89
C ARG A 216 -0.37 9.54 10.85
N GLN A 217 -0.77 8.60 11.72
CA GLN A 217 0.14 7.96 12.66
C GLN A 217 1.32 7.27 11.94
N ASN A 218 1.05 6.64 10.80
CA ASN A 218 2.08 6.01 9.98
C ASN A 218 3.01 7.05 9.34
N ALA A 219 2.48 8.13 8.78
CA ALA A 219 3.27 9.18 8.17
C ALA A 219 4.17 9.89 9.19
N GLU A 220 3.63 10.27 10.36
CA GLU A 220 4.40 10.86 11.46
C GLU A 220 5.57 9.96 11.89
N ARG A 221 5.32 8.65 11.99
CA ARG A 221 6.33 7.68 12.44
C ARG A 221 7.38 7.35 11.37
N LEU A 222 7.00 7.33 10.10
CA LEU A 222 7.83 6.79 9.03
C LEU A 222 8.50 7.85 8.16
N LEU A 223 7.94 9.07 8.09
CA LEU A 223 8.48 10.17 7.28
C LEU A 223 9.25 11.20 8.11
N ILE A 224 8.96 11.36 9.41
CA ILE A 224 9.67 12.28 10.29
C ILE A 224 10.84 11.55 10.93
N THR A 225 12.06 12.03 10.75
CA THR A 225 13.27 11.46 11.36
C THR A 225 13.64 12.19 12.66
N GLU A 226 14.38 11.52 13.56
CA GLU A 226 14.90 12.17 14.78
C GLU A 226 15.81 13.38 14.48
N ALA A 227 16.43 13.43 13.31
CA ALA A 227 17.22 14.57 12.84
C ALA A 227 16.32 15.80 12.61
N ASP A 228 15.08 15.61 12.16
CA ASP A 228 14.12 16.70 11.93
C ASP A 228 13.64 17.29 13.25
N THR A 229 13.60 16.50 14.33
CA THR A 229 13.26 16.97 15.69
C THR A 229 14.43 17.64 16.41
N ALA A 230 15.66 17.34 16.03
CA ALA A 230 16.88 17.89 16.69
C ALA A 230 17.26 19.31 16.22
N THR A 231 16.74 19.75 15.07
CA THR A 231 17.05 21.10 14.52
C THR A 231 16.23 22.21 15.19
N THR A 232 15.29 21.89 16.05
CA THR A 232 14.45 22.85 16.80
C THR A 232 14.98 23.22 18.19
N THR A 233 16.21 22.82 18.57
CA THR A 233 16.80 23.19 19.86
C THR A 233 17.88 24.25 19.72
N THR A 234 17.49 25.46 19.30
CA THR A 234 18.14 26.70 19.77
C THR A 234 17.09 27.48 20.57
N PRO A 235 17.42 27.92 21.80
CA PRO A 235 16.43 28.54 22.67
C PRO A 235 16.28 30.02 22.28
N SER A 236 15.36 30.30 21.40
CA SER A 236 14.77 31.62 21.25
C SER A 236 13.27 31.41 21.15
N ALA A 237 12.61 31.76 22.27
CA ALA A 237 11.19 31.85 22.52
C ALA A 237 10.28 31.84 21.26
N MET A 238 9.89 30.65 20.79
CA MET A 238 8.67 30.41 20.01
C MET A 238 8.08 29.06 20.46
N SER A 239 6.80 29.08 20.70
CA SER A 239 6.01 28.02 21.34
C SER A 239 6.05 26.65 20.61
N ALA A 240 6.02 25.60 21.41
CA ALA A 240 5.98 24.20 21.00
C ALA A 240 4.60 23.80 20.39
N ASP A 241 4.16 24.51 19.34
CA ASP A 241 2.87 24.27 18.67
C ASP A 241 2.92 24.65 17.17
N GLU A 242 3.89 24.08 16.42
CA GLU A 242 3.81 24.12 14.96
C GLU A 242 3.73 22.73 14.34
N ILE A 243 2.85 21.89 14.88
CA ILE A 243 2.03 21.00 14.07
C ILE A 243 0.82 21.84 13.72
N THR A 244 0.89 22.55 12.59
CA THR A 244 -0.22 23.42 12.19
C THR A 244 -1.39 22.54 11.74
N VAL A 245 -2.29 22.22 12.66
CA VAL A 245 -3.64 21.79 12.33
C VAL A 245 -4.37 23.04 11.83
N ALA A 246 -4.22 23.36 10.57
CA ALA A 246 -4.97 24.45 9.96
C ALA A 246 -6.41 23.98 9.73
N THR A 247 -7.31 24.21 10.70
CA THR A 247 -8.75 24.20 10.47
C THR A 247 -9.13 25.44 9.67
N SER A 248 -9.07 25.36 8.35
CA SER A 248 -9.61 26.41 7.47
C SER A 248 -11.13 26.31 7.43
N THR A 249 -11.81 27.24 8.14
CA THR A 249 -13.23 27.50 8.00
C THR A 249 -13.48 28.30 6.72
N ARG A 250 -13.60 27.62 5.57
CA ARG A 250 -14.33 28.14 4.40
C ARG A 250 -15.54 27.26 4.13
N MET A 251 -16.69 27.92 3.99
CA MET A 251 -18.01 27.31 3.90
C MET A 251 -18.12 26.20 2.84
N ASN A 252 -18.49 25.04 3.34
CA ASN A 252 -19.33 23.95 2.80
C ASN A 252 -18.62 22.62 2.47
N PRO A 253 -19.23 21.45 2.77
CA PRO A 253 -19.96 21.01 3.97
C PRO A 253 -19.19 19.97 4.78
N GLY A 254 -19.05 20.19 6.06
CA GLY A 254 -18.46 19.28 7.04
C GLY A 254 -17.00 19.63 7.39
N PRO A 255 -16.54 19.29 8.60
CA PRO A 255 -15.16 19.53 8.99
C PRO A 255 -14.21 18.69 8.11
N ARG A 256 -13.44 19.37 7.28
CA ARG A 256 -12.32 18.74 6.56
C ARG A 256 -11.25 18.44 7.59
N MET A 257 -10.86 17.17 7.73
CA MET A 257 -9.63 16.83 8.40
C MET A 257 -8.50 16.96 7.35
N GLU A 258 -7.76 18.02 7.44
CA GLU A 258 -6.58 18.27 6.63
C GLU A 258 -5.38 18.26 7.58
N VAL A 259 -4.41 17.40 7.31
CA VAL A 259 -3.19 17.28 8.10
C VAL A 259 -2.02 17.48 7.17
N HIS A 260 -1.23 18.50 7.43
CA HIS A 260 0.00 18.77 6.72
C HIS A 260 1.18 18.34 7.60
N LEU A 261 2.02 17.47 7.08
CA LEU A 261 3.31 17.13 7.67
C LEU A 261 4.38 17.77 6.80
N GLN A 262 5.02 18.80 7.31
CA GLN A 262 6.14 19.44 6.64
C GLN A 262 7.44 19.11 7.37
N ASN A 263 8.37 18.50 6.68
CA ASN A 263 9.78 18.58 7.05
C ASN A 263 10.53 19.33 5.93
N ALA A 264 11.80 19.62 6.11
CA ALA A 264 12.60 20.41 5.15
C ALA A 264 12.67 19.77 3.73
N ALA A 265 12.20 18.53 3.57
CA ALA A 265 12.30 17.75 2.34
C ALA A 265 10.96 17.37 1.71
N VAL A 266 9.86 17.29 2.47
CA VAL A 266 8.59 16.68 2.02
C VAL A 266 7.39 17.46 2.53
N ASP A 267 6.43 17.73 1.65
CA ASP A 267 5.07 18.17 1.96
C ASP A 267 4.11 16.98 1.78
N PHE A 268 3.54 16.50 2.89
CA PHE A 268 2.65 15.35 2.89
C PHE A 268 1.30 15.76 3.48
N THR A 269 0.28 15.76 2.61
CA THR A 269 -1.09 16.18 2.96
C THR A 269 -2.03 15.00 3.02
N LEU A 270 -2.74 14.84 4.13
CA LEU A 270 -3.86 13.92 4.28
C LEU A 270 -5.17 14.71 4.23
N LEU A 271 -6.09 14.30 3.33
CA LEU A 271 -7.34 15.02 3.12
C LEU A 271 -8.52 14.05 3.09
N ARG A 272 -9.57 14.36 3.85
CA ARG A 272 -10.82 13.62 3.74
C ARG A 272 -11.53 13.96 2.44
N SER A 273 -11.74 12.95 1.58
CA SER A 273 -12.38 13.12 0.27
C SER A 273 -13.13 11.86 -0.14
N ASP A 274 -14.32 12.02 -0.68
CA ASP A 274 -14.95 10.97 -1.50
C ASP A 274 -14.35 11.08 -2.90
N MET A 275 -13.41 10.18 -3.20
CA MET A 275 -12.58 10.22 -4.40
C MET A 275 -11.95 11.63 -4.58
N PHE A 276 -12.26 12.35 -5.63
CA PHE A 276 -11.72 13.67 -5.97
C PHE A 276 -12.50 14.85 -5.39
N SER A 277 -13.63 14.62 -4.70
CA SER A 277 -14.60 15.66 -4.35
C SER A 277 -14.05 16.82 -3.49
N ALA A 278 -13.01 16.59 -2.70
CA ALA A 278 -12.37 17.60 -1.86
C ALA A 278 -11.13 18.24 -2.49
N LEU A 279 -10.66 17.76 -3.65
CA LEU A 279 -9.46 18.23 -4.34
C LEU A 279 -9.65 19.52 -5.15
N ALA A 280 -10.68 20.29 -4.83
CA ALA A 280 -10.99 21.54 -5.52
C ALA A 280 -10.01 22.68 -5.18
N GLU A 281 -8.87 22.39 -4.54
CA GLU A 281 -7.84 23.38 -4.30
C GLU A 281 -7.33 23.96 -5.62
N ARG A 282 -7.28 25.27 -5.64
CA ARG A 282 -6.77 26.02 -6.77
C ARG A 282 -5.38 26.56 -6.41
N THR A 283 -4.49 26.48 -7.37
CA THR A 283 -3.21 27.16 -7.34
C THR A 283 -3.42 28.68 -7.25
N GLU A 284 -2.40 29.46 -6.93
CA GLU A 284 -2.49 30.92 -6.79
C GLU A 284 -3.08 31.61 -8.03
N ASP A 285 -2.88 31.04 -9.21
CA ASP A 285 -3.47 31.51 -10.47
C ASP A 285 -4.92 31.05 -10.71
N GLY A 286 -5.51 30.32 -9.76
CA GLY A 286 -6.90 29.85 -9.81
C GLY A 286 -7.13 28.56 -10.59
N ALA A 287 -6.07 27.86 -11.05
CA ALA A 287 -6.16 26.56 -11.70
C ALA A 287 -6.32 25.42 -10.65
N LEU A 288 -6.83 24.26 -11.06
CA LEU A 288 -6.82 23.06 -10.21
C LEU A 288 -5.38 22.58 -10.01
N LYS A 289 -5.04 22.17 -8.79
CA LYS A 289 -3.77 21.48 -8.53
C LYS A 289 -3.72 20.20 -9.35
N ARG A 290 -2.59 19.96 -10.04
CA ARG A 290 -2.36 18.78 -10.86
C ARG A 290 -1.11 18.05 -10.41
N TYR A 291 -1.11 16.74 -10.60
CA TYR A 291 -0.09 15.83 -10.12
C TYR A 291 0.67 15.18 -11.28
N ASP A 292 1.93 14.83 -11.04
CA ASP A 292 2.74 14.07 -11.98
C ASP A 292 2.30 12.61 -12.01
N VAL A 293 1.95 12.08 -10.83
CA VAL A 293 1.53 10.69 -10.65
C VAL A 293 0.26 10.62 -9.82
N ILE A 294 -0.70 9.79 -10.27
CA ILE A 294 -1.87 9.38 -9.50
C ILE A 294 -1.77 7.87 -9.26
N VAL A 295 -1.94 7.45 -8.02
CA VAL A 295 -2.02 6.03 -7.63
C VAL A 295 -3.32 5.75 -6.92
N SER A 296 -3.81 4.52 -6.99
CA SER A 296 -4.96 4.07 -6.19
C SER A 296 -4.98 2.55 -6.06
N ASN A 297 -5.30 2.08 -4.86
CA ASN A 297 -5.82 0.74 -4.62
C ASN A 297 -7.28 0.90 -4.15
N PRO A 298 -8.25 1.06 -5.08
CA PRO A 298 -9.64 1.31 -4.73
C PRO A 298 -10.36 0.01 -4.35
N PRO A 299 -11.51 0.06 -3.69
CA PRO A 299 -12.35 -1.12 -3.49
C PRO A 299 -12.80 -1.69 -4.84
N TYR A 300 -12.49 -2.96 -5.09
CA TYR A 300 -12.72 -3.59 -6.40
C TYR A 300 -13.46 -4.93 -6.37
N ILE A 301 -13.84 -5.42 -5.20
CA ILE A 301 -14.51 -6.71 -5.06
C ILE A 301 -16.01 -6.52 -5.33
N PRO A 302 -16.63 -7.30 -6.23
CA PRO A 302 -18.08 -7.24 -6.40
C PRO A 302 -18.82 -7.51 -5.09
N SER A 303 -19.87 -6.73 -4.80
CA SER A 303 -20.61 -6.82 -3.52
C SER A 303 -21.07 -8.24 -3.17
N ALA A 304 -21.47 -9.03 -4.16
CA ALA A 304 -21.90 -10.41 -3.97
C ALA A 304 -20.72 -11.32 -3.52
N VAL A 305 -19.50 -11.01 -3.91
CA VAL A 305 -18.30 -11.80 -3.58
C VAL A 305 -17.76 -11.43 -2.20
N VAL A 306 -17.99 -10.20 -1.73
CA VAL A 306 -17.49 -9.75 -0.39
C VAL A 306 -17.98 -10.67 0.72
N ASP A 307 -19.23 -11.17 0.61
CA ASP A 307 -19.82 -12.05 1.63
C ASP A 307 -19.26 -13.49 1.59
N GLU A 308 -18.54 -13.86 0.52
CA GLU A 308 -17.90 -15.15 0.33
C GLU A 308 -16.41 -15.17 0.70
N LEU A 309 -15.83 -14.00 1.02
CA LEU A 309 -14.43 -13.89 1.39
C LEU A 309 -14.09 -14.67 2.65
N GLU A 310 -12.80 -14.96 2.81
CA GLU A 310 -12.29 -15.57 4.04
C GLU A 310 -12.68 -14.73 5.27
N PRO A 311 -12.99 -15.36 6.40
CA PRO A 311 -13.47 -14.67 7.60
C PRO A 311 -12.57 -13.52 8.06
N GLU A 312 -11.24 -13.65 7.90
CA GLU A 312 -10.26 -12.61 8.24
C GLU A 312 -10.54 -11.30 7.51
N VAL A 313 -10.94 -11.38 6.26
CA VAL A 313 -11.21 -10.22 5.42
C VAL A 313 -12.65 -9.76 5.64
N ARG A 314 -13.61 -10.68 5.48
CA ARG A 314 -15.04 -10.39 5.50
C ARG A 314 -15.51 -9.77 6.83
N ASP A 315 -15.03 -10.31 7.96
CA ASP A 315 -15.58 -9.99 9.30
C ASP A 315 -14.74 -8.95 10.05
N TYR A 316 -13.51 -8.68 9.62
CA TYR A 316 -12.55 -7.85 10.35
C TYR A 316 -12.00 -6.65 9.57
N GLU A 317 -12.04 -6.67 8.25
CA GLU A 317 -11.61 -5.52 7.45
C GLU A 317 -12.82 -4.64 7.07
N PRO A 318 -12.64 -3.31 6.92
CA PRO A 318 -13.77 -2.43 6.65
C PRO A 318 -14.40 -2.76 5.29
N ARG A 319 -15.70 -3.06 5.26
CA ARG A 319 -16.40 -3.37 4.02
C ARG A 319 -16.24 -2.27 2.96
N ILE A 320 -16.17 -1.02 3.39
CA ILE A 320 -15.96 0.12 2.48
C ILE A 320 -14.63 0.05 1.73
N ALA A 321 -13.62 -0.62 2.27
CA ALA A 321 -12.33 -0.82 1.62
C ALA A 321 -12.31 -2.02 0.66
N LEU A 322 -13.38 -2.83 0.63
CA LEU A 322 -13.48 -4.05 -0.16
C LEU A 322 -14.48 -3.93 -1.30
N ASP A 323 -15.64 -3.32 -1.03
CA ASP A 323 -16.84 -3.38 -1.87
C ASP A 323 -16.77 -2.40 -3.04
N GLY A 324 -16.40 -2.91 -4.21
CA GLY A 324 -16.38 -2.19 -5.49
C GLY A 324 -17.76 -2.07 -6.18
N THR A 325 -18.84 -2.40 -5.46
CA THR A 325 -20.24 -2.42 -5.90
C THR A 325 -20.58 -3.59 -6.84
N ALA A 326 -21.66 -3.49 -7.61
CA ALA A 326 -22.24 -4.62 -8.33
C ALA A 326 -21.26 -5.41 -9.23
N ASP A 327 -20.35 -4.74 -9.91
CA ASP A 327 -19.41 -5.33 -10.85
C ASP A 327 -17.93 -5.08 -10.52
N GLY A 328 -17.65 -4.48 -9.35
CA GLY A 328 -16.30 -4.18 -8.89
C GLY A 328 -15.61 -3.03 -9.63
N LEU A 329 -16.30 -2.30 -10.52
CA LEU A 329 -15.67 -1.30 -11.39
C LEU A 329 -16.11 0.14 -11.11
N ARG A 330 -16.94 0.38 -10.11
CA ARG A 330 -17.44 1.73 -9.84
C ARG A 330 -16.32 2.74 -9.68
N PHE A 331 -15.35 2.44 -8.85
CA PHE A 331 -14.27 3.39 -8.54
C PHE A 331 -13.32 3.58 -9.72
N TYR A 332 -13.11 2.55 -10.53
CA TYR A 332 -12.29 2.68 -11.76
C TYR A 332 -12.95 3.59 -12.79
N ARG A 333 -14.29 3.60 -12.89
CA ARG A 333 -14.98 4.58 -13.75
C ARG A 333 -14.73 6.00 -13.29
N ILE A 334 -14.85 6.26 -11.98
CA ILE A 334 -14.56 7.58 -11.40
C ILE A 334 -13.09 7.94 -11.61
N LEU A 335 -12.16 7.01 -11.33
CA LEU A 335 -10.73 7.22 -11.53
C LEU A 335 -10.40 7.55 -13.00
N ALA A 336 -10.99 6.83 -13.95
CA ALA A 336 -10.77 7.08 -15.37
C ALA A 336 -11.30 8.46 -15.80
N GLU A 337 -12.52 8.82 -15.39
CA GLU A 337 -13.18 10.06 -15.79
C GLU A 337 -12.57 11.30 -15.11
N GLU A 338 -12.26 11.24 -13.80
CA GLU A 338 -11.84 12.40 -13.04
C GLU A 338 -10.31 12.64 -13.09
N SER A 339 -9.48 11.58 -13.14
CA SER A 339 -8.02 11.73 -13.09
C SER A 339 -7.45 12.63 -14.19
N VAL A 340 -8.10 12.68 -15.36
CA VAL A 340 -7.68 13.53 -16.49
C VAL A 340 -7.65 15.02 -16.13
N HIS A 341 -8.42 15.43 -15.14
CA HIS A 341 -8.48 16.82 -14.66
C HIS A 341 -7.37 17.14 -13.66
N TYR A 342 -6.85 16.12 -12.98
CA TYR A 342 -5.86 16.23 -11.91
C TYR A 342 -4.46 15.76 -12.32
N LEU A 343 -4.28 15.19 -13.51
CA LEU A 343 -2.97 14.89 -14.06
C LEU A 343 -2.39 16.08 -14.83
N LYS A 344 -1.09 16.29 -14.69
CA LYS A 344 -0.32 17.17 -15.58
C LYS A 344 -0.26 16.55 -17.00
N PRO A 345 -0.04 17.34 -18.05
CA PRO A 345 0.25 16.78 -19.36
C PRO A 345 1.42 15.81 -19.32
N GLY A 346 1.24 14.57 -19.79
CA GLY A 346 2.21 13.48 -19.69
C GLY A 346 2.27 12.83 -18.30
N GLY A 347 1.38 13.21 -17.38
CA GLY A 347 1.26 12.57 -16.07
C GLY A 347 0.75 11.14 -16.17
N ARG A 348 0.99 10.34 -15.15
CA ARG A 348 0.79 8.90 -15.14
C ARG A 348 -0.21 8.46 -14.06
N ILE A 349 -0.96 7.41 -14.37
CA ILE A 349 -1.87 6.76 -13.42
C ILE A 349 -1.46 5.30 -13.23
N TYR A 350 -1.51 4.82 -11.97
CA TYR A 350 -1.26 3.43 -11.61
C TYR A 350 -2.38 2.96 -10.68
N LEU A 351 -3.08 1.92 -11.11
CA LEU A 351 -4.24 1.39 -10.39
C LEU A 351 -4.01 -0.07 -10.04
N GLU A 352 -4.10 -0.43 -8.76
CA GLU A 352 -4.21 -1.83 -8.39
C GLU A 352 -5.58 -2.36 -8.84
N ILE A 353 -5.60 -3.61 -9.32
CA ILE A 353 -6.79 -4.28 -9.84
C ILE A 353 -6.96 -5.69 -9.27
N GLY A 354 -8.19 -6.20 -9.29
CA GLY A 354 -8.45 -7.62 -9.15
C GLY A 354 -7.87 -8.41 -10.33
N TYR A 355 -7.42 -9.64 -10.08
CA TYR A 355 -6.76 -10.50 -11.06
C TYR A 355 -7.60 -10.77 -12.34
N ASP A 356 -8.91 -10.57 -12.28
CA ASP A 356 -9.87 -10.77 -13.36
C ASP A 356 -10.29 -9.46 -14.06
N GLN A 357 -9.67 -8.33 -13.72
CA GLN A 357 -10.03 -7.00 -14.22
C GLN A 357 -9.04 -6.44 -15.25
N GLY A 358 -8.02 -7.23 -15.64
CA GLY A 358 -6.94 -6.83 -16.54
C GLY A 358 -7.37 -6.43 -17.95
N GLU A 359 -8.59 -6.73 -18.38
CA GLU A 359 -9.17 -6.27 -19.67
C GLU A 359 -10.12 -5.08 -19.48
N ARG A 360 -10.89 -5.10 -18.39
CA ARG A 360 -11.98 -4.15 -18.19
C ARG A 360 -11.49 -2.77 -17.73
N VAL A 361 -10.51 -2.73 -16.83
CA VAL A 361 -9.94 -1.46 -16.35
C VAL A 361 -9.14 -0.75 -17.44
N PRO A 362 -8.26 -1.41 -18.22
CA PRO A 362 -7.65 -0.80 -19.40
C PRO A 362 -8.64 -0.20 -20.39
N ALA A 363 -9.76 -0.88 -20.65
CA ALA A 363 -10.79 -0.36 -21.55
C ALA A 363 -11.42 0.95 -21.03
N LEU A 364 -11.63 1.09 -19.70
CA LEU A 364 -12.12 2.32 -19.09
C LEU A 364 -11.12 3.46 -19.25
N LEU A 365 -9.83 3.22 -18.99
CA LEU A 365 -8.77 4.23 -19.16
C LEU A 365 -8.64 4.65 -20.62
N ALA A 366 -8.66 3.71 -21.57
CA ALA A 366 -8.61 4.02 -23.00
C ALA A 366 -9.78 4.89 -23.44
N ALA A 367 -10.99 4.59 -22.98
CA ALA A 367 -12.19 5.40 -23.27
C ALA A 367 -12.09 6.82 -22.70
N ALA A 368 -11.37 7.02 -21.60
CA ALA A 368 -11.13 8.33 -21.01
C ALA A 368 -9.95 9.11 -21.64
N GLY A 369 -9.25 8.51 -22.63
CA GLY A 369 -8.18 9.18 -23.38
C GLY A 369 -6.76 8.85 -22.93
N PHE A 370 -6.59 7.95 -21.97
CA PHE A 370 -5.27 7.45 -21.55
C PHE A 370 -4.63 6.60 -22.68
N ARG A 371 -3.30 6.59 -22.71
CA ARG A 371 -2.48 5.92 -23.73
C ARG A 371 -1.44 5.02 -23.06
N ASP A 372 -0.78 4.20 -23.90
CA ASP A 372 0.30 3.27 -23.52
C ASP A 372 -0.07 2.44 -22.27
N ILE A 373 -1.32 1.94 -22.30
CA ILE A 373 -1.91 1.22 -21.18
C ILE A 373 -1.25 -0.15 -21.06
N THR A 374 -0.68 -0.43 -19.91
CA THR A 374 0.04 -1.68 -19.61
C THR A 374 -0.57 -2.37 -18.40
N VAL A 375 -0.77 -3.69 -18.49
CA VAL A 375 -1.13 -4.53 -17.35
C VAL A 375 0.13 -5.16 -16.79
N ILE A 376 0.35 -4.99 -15.50
CA ILE A 376 1.53 -5.46 -14.79
C ILE A 376 1.09 -6.58 -13.85
N ARG A 377 1.87 -7.66 -13.81
CA ARG A 377 1.59 -8.84 -12.99
C ARG A 377 2.34 -8.79 -11.67
N ASP A 378 1.71 -9.36 -10.64
CA ASP A 378 2.38 -9.63 -9.38
C ASP A 378 3.36 -10.82 -9.49
N PHE A 379 4.10 -11.09 -8.41
CA PHE A 379 5.03 -12.25 -8.36
C PHE A 379 4.32 -13.60 -8.47
N GLY A 380 3.01 -13.66 -8.21
CA GLY A 380 2.17 -14.85 -8.44
C GLY A 380 1.75 -15.03 -9.89
N GLY A 381 2.05 -14.06 -10.77
CA GLY A 381 1.70 -14.06 -12.19
C GLY A 381 0.26 -13.60 -12.48
N ASN A 382 -0.45 -13.07 -11.48
CA ASN A 382 -1.79 -12.52 -11.66
C ASN A 382 -1.72 -11.06 -12.11
N ASP A 383 -2.66 -10.64 -12.95
CA ASP A 383 -2.82 -9.23 -13.28
C ASP A 383 -3.07 -8.44 -11.99
N ARG A 384 -2.27 -7.40 -11.75
CA ARG A 384 -2.29 -6.68 -10.47
C ARG A 384 -2.32 -5.17 -10.59
N VAL A 385 -1.64 -4.58 -11.57
CA VAL A 385 -1.59 -3.14 -11.73
C VAL A 385 -1.87 -2.77 -13.18
N VAL A 386 -2.67 -1.74 -13.39
CA VAL A 386 -2.81 -1.08 -14.68
C VAL A 386 -2.10 0.26 -14.61
N ALA A 387 -1.15 0.46 -15.51
CA ALA A 387 -0.43 1.71 -15.69
C ALA A 387 -0.79 2.36 -17.02
N ALA A 388 -0.94 3.69 -17.02
CA ALA A 388 -1.25 4.45 -18.21
C ALA A 388 -0.74 5.90 -18.11
N HIS A 389 -0.65 6.63 -19.23
CA HIS A 389 -0.39 8.06 -19.19
C HIS A 389 -1.41 8.87 -20.01
N LEU A 390 -1.54 10.17 -19.67
CA LEU A 390 -2.48 11.07 -20.30
C LEU A 390 -1.88 11.75 -21.54
#